data_3fba2ac439776deda5838ba725b29aab
#
_entry.id   3fba2ac439776deda5838ba725b29aab
#
_cell.length_a   1.000
_cell.length_b   1.000
_cell.length_c   1.000
_cell.angle_alpha   90.00
_cell.angle_beta   90.00
_cell.angle_gamma   90.00
#
_symmetry.space_group_name_H-M   'P 1'
#
loop_
_entity.id
_entity.type
_entity.pdbx_description
1 polymer ?
#
loop_
_entity_poly.entity_id
_entity_poly.type
_entity_poly.pdbx_seq_one_letter_code
_entity_poly.pdbx_strand_id
1 'polypeptide(L)'
;LTDKAIASYKRMPFMDYDQRAEVVSNLKSVHEVIPQNTLDYTENLRSLKPDYVVHGDDWKEGIQQKTRQMVIDTIAEWGGQLVEVTYTKGISSTALNKAVKELGTTPQIRLASLRRLLKAKPLVRFLDIHNPLSGLIVEHTQVDVDGVSRHFDGMWGSSLTDSSAKGKPDIEAVD
;
A
#
# COMPACT_ATOMS: atom_id res chain seq x y z
N LEU A 1 8.52 -2.14 -5.44
CA LEU A 1 7.57 -1.04 -5.60
C LEU A 1 7.84 0.06 -4.58
N THR A 2 7.89 1.33 -5.03
CA THR A 2 7.94 2.51 -4.15
C THR A 2 6.61 2.70 -3.39
N ASP A 3 6.62 3.53 -2.35
CA ASP A 3 5.40 3.85 -1.60
C ASP A 3 4.32 4.46 -2.50
N LYS A 4 4.70 5.29 -3.47
CA LYS A 4 3.79 5.86 -4.47
C LYS A 4 3.13 4.78 -5.33
N ALA A 5 3.90 3.81 -5.80
CA ALA A 5 3.37 2.71 -6.61
C ALA A 5 2.41 1.83 -5.79
N ILE A 6 2.75 1.51 -4.54
CA ILE A 6 1.89 0.71 -3.66
C ILE A 6 0.60 1.46 -3.32
N ALA A 7 0.68 2.75 -2.99
CA ALA A 7 -0.47 3.57 -2.64
C ALA A 7 -1.50 3.72 -3.78
N SER A 8 -1.11 3.44 -5.03
CA SER A 8 -2.02 3.51 -6.18
C SER A 8 -3.07 2.39 -6.20
N TYR A 9 -2.79 1.24 -5.57
CA TYR A 9 -3.68 0.07 -5.64
C TYR A 9 -4.01 -0.60 -4.31
N LYS A 10 -3.25 -0.31 -3.23
CA LYS A 10 -3.52 -0.86 -1.90
C LYS A 10 -3.06 0.07 -0.78
N ARG A 11 -3.36 -0.30 0.47
CA ARG A 11 -2.91 0.42 1.66
C ARG A 11 -1.38 0.42 1.76
N MET A 12 -0.84 1.50 2.32
CA MET A 12 0.59 1.65 2.57
C MET A 12 1.15 0.51 3.42
N PRO A 13 2.33 0.00 3.09
CA PRO A 13 3.00 -1.00 3.90
C PRO A 13 3.50 -0.39 5.22
N PHE A 14 3.76 -1.23 6.21
CA PHE A 14 4.28 -0.82 7.51
C PHE A 14 5.65 -0.14 7.39
N MET A 15 6.60 -0.79 6.70
CA MET A 15 7.90 -0.21 6.37
C MET A 15 7.78 0.72 5.15
N ASP A 16 8.50 1.84 5.16
CA ASP A 16 8.63 2.69 3.98
C ASP A 16 9.55 2.06 2.92
N TYR A 17 9.65 2.72 1.76
CA TYR A 17 10.44 2.19 0.64
C TYR A 17 11.90 1.99 1.02
N ASP A 18 12.52 2.97 1.69
CA ASP A 18 13.95 2.93 2.01
C ASP A 18 14.26 1.77 2.97
N GLN A 19 13.42 1.58 4.00
CA GLN A 19 13.53 0.45 4.92
C GLN A 19 13.39 -0.91 4.20
N ARG A 20 12.43 -1.03 3.28
CA ARG A 20 12.23 -2.26 2.51
C ARG A 20 13.39 -2.52 1.53
N ALA A 21 13.89 -1.47 0.89
CA ALA A 21 15.04 -1.56 0.00
C ALA A 21 16.29 -2.00 0.76
N GLU A 22 16.53 -1.42 1.93
CA GLU A 22 17.64 -1.79 2.81
C GLU A 22 17.58 -3.27 3.22
N VAL A 23 16.42 -3.75 3.66
CA VAL A 23 16.24 -5.17 4.02
C VAL A 23 16.55 -6.08 2.83
N VAL A 24 16.04 -5.75 1.64
CA VAL A 24 16.24 -6.59 0.44
C VAL A 24 17.69 -6.54 -0.04
N SER A 25 18.34 -5.38 0.00
CA SER A 25 19.75 -5.22 -0.44
C SER A 25 20.73 -6.04 0.39
N ASN A 26 20.38 -6.32 1.65
CA ASN A 26 21.20 -7.15 2.54
C ASN A 26 21.01 -8.66 2.38
N LEU A 27 20.16 -9.11 1.46
CA LEU A 27 20.04 -10.54 1.13
C LEU A 27 21.24 -10.96 0.28
N LYS A 28 21.91 -12.05 0.67
CA LYS A 28 23.15 -12.55 0.02
C LYS A 28 23.05 -12.73 -1.50
N SER A 29 21.86 -13.06 -2.01
CA SER A 29 21.63 -13.31 -3.44
C SER A 29 21.17 -12.06 -4.21
N VAL A 30 20.99 -10.93 -3.55
CA VAL A 30 20.60 -9.68 -4.21
C VAL A 30 21.85 -8.90 -4.58
N HIS A 31 21.97 -8.58 -5.85
CA HIS A 31 23.07 -7.79 -6.37
C HIS A 31 22.74 -6.29 -6.36
N GLU A 32 21.52 -5.94 -6.75
CA GLU A 32 21.07 -4.57 -6.85
C GLU A 32 19.57 -4.46 -6.50
N VAL A 33 19.16 -3.35 -5.91
CA VAL A 33 17.76 -2.99 -5.66
C VAL A 33 17.44 -1.72 -6.42
N ILE A 34 16.50 -1.79 -7.36
CA ILE A 34 16.06 -0.65 -8.16
C ILE A 34 14.64 -0.22 -7.80
N PRO A 35 14.33 1.09 -7.82
CA PRO A 35 12.99 1.57 -7.54
C PRO A 35 12.03 1.24 -8.69
N GLN A 36 10.85 0.70 -8.36
CA GLN A 36 9.74 0.52 -9.28
C GLN A 36 8.63 1.51 -8.90
N ASN A 37 8.47 2.56 -9.69
CA ASN A 37 7.63 3.73 -9.38
C ASN A 37 6.17 3.58 -9.77
N THR A 38 5.85 2.64 -10.64
CA THR A 38 4.51 2.37 -11.17
C THR A 38 4.23 0.87 -11.18
N LEU A 39 3.03 0.45 -11.55
CA LEU A 39 2.72 -0.95 -11.84
C LEU A 39 3.13 -1.38 -13.25
N ASP A 40 3.57 -0.44 -14.07
CA ASP A 40 4.18 -0.71 -15.36
C ASP A 40 5.68 -0.97 -15.19
N TYR A 41 6.12 -2.19 -15.46
CA TYR A 41 7.51 -2.63 -15.32
C TYR A 41 8.35 -2.44 -16.58
N THR A 42 7.73 -1.98 -17.68
CA THR A 42 8.33 -1.92 -19.02
C THR A 42 9.65 -1.16 -19.05
N GLU A 43 9.70 0.00 -18.41
CA GLU A 43 10.91 0.85 -18.39
C GLU A 43 12.09 0.13 -17.71
N ASN A 44 11.88 -0.37 -16.50
CA ASN A 44 12.92 -1.10 -15.77
C ASN A 44 13.33 -2.39 -16.50
N LEU A 45 12.37 -3.12 -17.07
CA LEU A 45 12.67 -4.35 -17.82
C LEU A 45 13.51 -4.07 -19.08
N ARG A 46 13.17 -3.03 -19.85
CA ARG A 46 13.94 -2.64 -21.03
C ARG A 46 15.34 -2.12 -20.69
N SER A 47 15.49 -1.46 -19.54
CA SER A 47 16.79 -0.99 -19.05
C SER A 47 17.69 -2.13 -18.64
N LEU A 48 17.14 -3.12 -17.92
CA LEU A 48 17.92 -4.26 -17.37
C LEU A 48 18.08 -5.42 -18.33
N LYS A 49 17.10 -5.64 -19.21
CA LYS A 49 17.00 -6.79 -20.13
C LYS A 49 17.33 -8.12 -19.45
N PRO A 50 16.64 -8.49 -18.36
CA PRO A 50 16.96 -9.72 -17.64
C PRO A 50 16.65 -10.96 -18.48
N ASP A 51 17.47 -12.02 -18.35
CA ASP A 51 17.18 -13.33 -18.94
C ASP A 51 15.94 -13.96 -18.32
N TYR A 52 15.74 -13.76 -17.00
CA TYR A 52 14.62 -14.31 -16.26
C TYR A 52 13.94 -13.22 -15.42
N VAL A 53 12.61 -13.14 -15.49
CA VAL A 53 11.76 -12.42 -14.55
C VAL A 53 11.10 -13.44 -13.66
N VAL A 54 11.29 -13.33 -12.34
CA VAL A 54 10.71 -14.26 -11.35
C VAL A 54 9.64 -13.55 -10.56
N HIS A 55 8.44 -14.12 -10.49
CA HIS A 55 7.31 -13.57 -9.72
C HIS A 55 6.49 -14.68 -9.07
N GLY A 56 5.76 -14.36 -7.99
CA GLY A 56 4.75 -15.24 -7.43
C GLY A 56 3.57 -15.41 -8.42
N ASP A 57 2.87 -16.54 -8.36
CA ASP A 57 1.74 -16.84 -9.26
C ASP A 57 0.43 -16.12 -8.88
N ASP A 58 0.45 -15.29 -7.83
CA ASP A 58 -0.68 -14.51 -7.31
C ASP A 58 -1.17 -13.39 -8.25
N TRP A 59 -0.41 -13.04 -9.28
CA TRP A 59 -0.77 -12.03 -10.29
C TRP A 59 -1.49 -12.58 -11.53
N LYS A 60 -1.77 -13.89 -11.57
CA LYS A 60 -2.53 -14.51 -12.67
C LYS A 60 -3.96 -14.04 -12.75
N GLU A 61 -4.49 -13.53 -11.63
CA GLU A 61 -5.85 -13.06 -11.49
C GLU A 61 -5.90 -11.62 -10.96
N GLY A 62 -7.04 -10.96 -11.14
CA GLY A 62 -7.27 -9.61 -10.62
C GLY A 62 -6.53 -8.51 -11.37
N ILE A 63 -6.25 -7.41 -10.68
CA ILE A 63 -5.67 -6.18 -11.24
C ILE A 63 -4.30 -6.42 -11.89
N GLN A 64 -3.52 -7.30 -11.32
CA GLN A 64 -2.13 -7.53 -11.75
C GLN A 64 -2.03 -8.41 -13.00
N GLN A 65 -3.13 -9.00 -13.48
CA GLN A 65 -3.15 -9.79 -14.71
C GLN A 65 -2.67 -8.98 -15.92
N LYS A 66 -3.07 -7.71 -16.01
CA LYS A 66 -2.59 -6.80 -17.07
C LYS A 66 -1.09 -6.55 -16.98
N THR A 67 -0.58 -6.37 -15.77
CA THR A 67 0.86 -6.21 -15.52
C THR A 67 1.63 -7.48 -15.90
N ARG A 68 1.09 -8.66 -15.58
CA ARG A 68 1.68 -9.94 -16.00
C ARG A 68 1.81 -10.04 -17.51
N GLN A 69 0.74 -9.75 -18.26
CA GLN A 69 0.78 -9.82 -19.73
C GLN A 69 1.80 -8.82 -20.30
N MET A 70 1.81 -7.60 -19.79
CA MET A 70 2.78 -6.58 -20.17
C MET A 70 4.24 -7.04 -19.95
N VAL A 71 4.53 -7.70 -18.83
CA VAL A 71 5.85 -8.27 -18.55
C VAL A 71 6.21 -9.31 -19.59
N ILE A 72 5.31 -10.26 -19.89
CA ILE A 72 5.54 -11.29 -20.91
C ILE A 72 5.85 -10.67 -22.26
N ASP A 73 5.03 -9.72 -22.71
CA ASP A 73 5.20 -9.06 -24.00
C ASP A 73 6.52 -8.27 -24.08
N THR A 74 6.89 -7.61 -22.99
CA THR A 74 8.12 -6.81 -22.92
C THR A 74 9.36 -7.68 -22.95
N ILE A 75 9.45 -8.75 -22.13
CA ILE A 75 10.65 -9.58 -22.08
C ILE A 75 10.85 -10.42 -23.35
N ALA A 76 9.77 -10.68 -24.08
CA ALA A 76 9.85 -11.34 -25.39
C ALA A 76 10.65 -10.53 -26.42
N GLU A 77 10.78 -9.20 -26.28
CA GLU A 77 11.56 -8.35 -27.17
C GLU A 77 13.04 -8.76 -27.27
N TRP A 78 13.60 -9.42 -26.24
CA TRP A 78 15.00 -9.90 -26.22
C TRP A 78 15.14 -11.38 -25.87
N GLY A 79 14.04 -12.14 -25.84
CA GLY A 79 14.06 -13.58 -25.55
C GLY A 79 14.10 -13.92 -24.05
N GLY A 80 13.81 -12.97 -23.17
CA GLY A 80 13.70 -13.22 -21.73
C GLY A 80 12.54 -14.16 -21.39
N GLN A 81 12.59 -14.78 -20.22
CA GLN A 81 11.61 -15.77 -19.78
C GLN A 81 10.96 -15.37 -18.44
N LEU A 82 9.65 -15.62 -18.33
CA LEU A 82 8.93 -15.46 -17.07
C LEU A 82 8.93 -16.79 -16.30
N VAL A 83 9.40 -16.76 -15.06
CA VAL A 83 9.36 -17.88 -14.13
C VAL A 83 8.37 -17.55 -13.02
N GLU A 84 7.30 -18.32 -12.90
CA GLU A 84 6.31 -18.16 -11.87
C GLU A 84 6.49 -19.22 -10.78
N VAL A 85 6.66 -18.76 -9.54
CA VAL A 85 6.76 -19.63 -8.37
C VAL A 85 5.45 -19.65 -7.60
N THR A 86 5.09 -20.82 -7.10
CA THR A 86 3.87 -20.96 -6.30
C THR A 86 3.95 -20.11 -5.04
N TYR A 87 2.92 -19.30 -4.81
CA TYR A 87 2.83 -18.45 -3.63
C TYR A 87 2.76 -19.29 -2.35
N THR A 88 3.58 -18.95 -1.37
CA THR A 88 3.60 -19.66 -0.08
C THR A 88 2.30 -19.43 0.69
N LYS A 89 1.51 -20.47 0.88
CA LYS A 89 0.24 -20.40 1.62
C LYS A 89 0.48 -20.02 3.09
N GLY A 90 -0.42 -19.19 3.62
CA GLY A 90 -0.39 -18.78 5.04
C GLY A 90 0.56 -17.62 5.38
N ILE A 91 1.36 -17.14 4.43
CA ILE A 91 2.23 -15.96 4.61
C ILE A 91 1.79 -14.89 3.62
N SER A 92 1.19 -13.83 4.11
CA SER A 92 0.83 -12.68 3.27
C SER A 92 1.16 -11.36 3.98
N SER A 93 1.52 -10.34 3.22
CA SER A 93 1.72 -8.99 3.75
C SER A 93 0.46 -8.46 4.44
N THR A 94 -0.72 -8.87 3.98
CA THR A 94 -2.01 -8.50 4.59
C THR A 94 -2.17 -9.13 5.98
N ALA A 95 -1.85 -10.41 6.13
CA ALA A 95 -1.91 -11.08 7.43
C ALA A 95 -0.88 -10.51 8.42
N LEU A 96 0.35 -10.25 7.94
CA LEU A 96 1.39 -9.61 8.74
C LEU A 96 0.99 -8.18 9.17
N ASN A 97 0.45 -7.38 8.26
CA ASN A 97 -0.03 -6.04 8.59
C ASN A 97 -1.17 -6.07 9.61
N LYS A 98 -2.08 -7.06 9.53
CA LYS A 98 -3.13 -7.24 10.53
C LYS A 98 -2.54 -7.56 11.91
N ALA A 99 -1.63 -8.52 11.99
CA ALA A 99 -0.96 -8.88 13.24
C ALA A 99 -0.17 -7.71 13.86
N VAL A 100 0.53 -6.93 13.04
CA VAL A 100 1.25 -5.72 13.51
C VAL A 100 0.28 -4.66 14.02
N LYS A 101 -0.88 -4.47 13.38
CA LYS A 101 -1.91 -3.56 13.89
C LYS A 101 -2.46 -3.99 15.25
N GLU A 102 -2.66 -5.28 15.46
CA GLU A 102 -3.12 -5.84 16.74
C GLU A 102 -2.10 -5.65 17.87
N LEU A 103 -0.81 -5.73 17.56
CA LEU A 103 0.29 -5.45 18.50
C LEU A 103 0.51 -3.95 18.76
N GLY A 104 -0.04 -3.09 17.90
CA GLY A 104 0.15 -1.67 17.93
C GLY A 104 1.41 -1.20 17.21
N THR A 105 1.57 0.13 17.11
CA THR A 105 2.69 0.77 16.41
C THR A 105 3.43 1.72 17.35
N THR A 106 4.71 1.96 17.07
CA THR A 106 5.49 2.95 17.84
C THR A 106 4.97 4.36 17.62
N PRO A 107 5.14 5.28 18.58
CA PRO A 107 4.76 6.69 18.40
C PRO A 107 5.35 7.32 17.14
N GLN A 108 6.59 7.00 16.81
CA GLN A 108 7.30 7.52 15.63
C GLN A 108 6.59 7.13 14.33
N ILE A 109 6.15 5.87 14.21
CA ILE A 109 5.41 5.39 13.04
C ILE A 109 4.06 6.11 12.92
N ARG A 110 3.33 6.26 14.04
CA ARG A 110 2.04 6.97 14.05
C ARG A 110 2.19 8.43 13.62
N LEU A 111 3.18 9.13 14.18
CA LEU A 111 3.46 10.54 13.84
C LEU A 111 3.90 10.73 12.39
N ALA A 112 4.59 9.76 11.81
CA ALA A 112 5.07 9.83 10.42
C ALA A 112 3.99 9.44 9.39
N SER A 113 2.91 8.75 9.79
CA SER A 113 1.96 8.11 8.85
C SER A 113 1.26 9.11 7.92
N LEU A 114 0.76 10.24 8.44
CA LEU A 114 0.13 11.28 7.61
C LEU A 114 1.12 11.87 6.59
N ARG A 115 2.35 12.16 7.01
CA ARG A 115 3.37 12.71 6.12
C ARG A 115 3.72 11.73 4.99
N ARG A 116 3.78 10.42 5.28
CA ARG A 116 3.98 9.38 4.26
C ARG A 116 2.83 9.33 3.26
N LEU A 117 1.58 9.37 3.74
CA LEU A 117 0.39 9.39 2.89
C LEU A 117 0.40 10.60 1.93
N LEU A 118 0.67 11.80 2.46
CA LEU A 118 0.74 13.03 1.65
C LEU A 118 1.85 13.01 0.60
N LYS A 119 2.94 12.31 0.84
CA LYS A 119 4.02 12.11 -0.15
C LYS A 119 3.67 11.05 -1.20
N ALA A 120 2.96 10.00 -0.80
CA ALA A 120 2.69 8.84 -1.63
C ALA A 120 1.46 9.00 -2.52
N LYS A 121 0.45 9.76 -2.07
CA LYS A 121 -0.84 9.91 -2.75
C LYS A 121 -1.08 11.34 -3.22
N PRO A 122 -1.61 11.52 -4.43
CA PRO A 122 -2.02 12.85 -4.93
C PRO A 122 -3.27 13.37 -4.19
N LEU A 123 -4.08 12.48 -3.62
CA LEU A 123 -5.28 12.79 -2.86
C LEU A 123 -5.39 11.85 -1.67
N VAL A 124 -5.51 12.42 -0.49
CA VAL A 124 -5.75 11.70 0.79
C VAL A 124 -7.17 11.98 1.24
N ARG A 125 -7.91 10.92 1.61
CA ARG A 125 -9.33 10.99 1.98
C ARG A 125 -9.49 10.74 3.47
N PHE A 126 -10.03 11.73 4.16
CA PHE A 126 -10.45 11.62 5.56
C PHE A 126 -11.97 11.72 5.63
N LEU A 127 -12.56 10.96 6.54
CA LEU A 127 -13.95 11.13 6.90
C LEU A 127 -14.05 11.57 8.36
N ASP A 128 -14.97 12.48 8.62
CA ASP A 128 -15.25 12.97 9.96
C ASP A 128 -15.89 11.87 10.82
N ILE A 129 -15.43 11.79 12.06
CA ILE A 129 -15.98 10.87 13.08
C ILE A 129 -16.29 11.63 14.36
N HIS A 130 -17.33 11.19 15.08
CA HIS A 130 -17.77 11.80 16.32
C HIS A 130 -18.04 10.79 17.44
N ASN A 131 -17.91 9.49 17.17
CA ASN A 131 -18.02 8.41 18.15
C ASN A 131 -17.32 7.14 17.65
N PRO A 132 -17.14 6.12 18.51
CA PRO A 132 -16.50 4.86 18.13
C PRO A 132 -17.20 4.11 16.98
N LEU A 133 -18.53 4.20 16.89
CA LEU A 133 -19.28 3.54 15.81
C LEU A 133 -18.97 4.15 14.45
N SER A 134 -18.97 5.49 14.33
CA SER A 134 -18.58 6.16 13.10
C SER A 134 -17.13 5.85 12.72
N GLY A 135 -16.23 5.71 13.70
CA GLY A 135 -14.86 5.26 13.48
C GLY A 135 -14.78 3.84 12.88
N LEU A 136 -15.56 2.89 13.43
CA LEU A 136 -15.64 1.54 12.88
C LEU A 136 -16.20 1.52 11.46
N ILE A 137 -17.22 2.32 11.17
CA ILE A 137 -17.79 2.44 9.83
C ILE A 137 -16.70 2.91 8.85
N VAL A 138 -15.95 3.96 9.19
CA VAL A 138 -14.87 4.48 8.33
C VAL A 138 -13.77 3.45 8.11
N GLU A 139 -13.34 2.75 9.17
CA GLU A 139 -12.28 1.72 9.07
C GLU A 139 -12.66 0.56 8.15
N HIS A 140 -13.94 0.15 8.17
CA HIS A 140 -14.43 -0.98 7.40
C HIS A 140 -15.04 -0.61 6.05
N THR A 141 -15.25 0.69 5.77
CA THR A 141 -15.77 1.14 4.48
C THR A 141 -14.75 0.89 3.38
N GLN A 142 -15.16 0.08 2.41
CA GLN A 142 -14.37 -0.27 1.24
C GLN A 142 -15.28 -0.42 0.04
N VAL A 143 -14.86 0.09 -1.10
CA VAL A 143 -15.52 -0.09 -2.41
C VAL A 143 -14.50 -0.51 -3.44
N ASP A 144 -14.89 -1.40 -4.32
CA ASP A 144 -14.09 -1.79 -5.47
C ASP A 144 -14.50 -0.97 -6.69
N VAL A 145 -13.53 -0.26 -7.27
CA VAL A 145 -13.71 0.52 -8.50
C VAL A 145 -12.66 0.05 -9.49
N ASP A 146 -13.09 -0.47 -10.62
CA ASP A 146 -12.24 -1.03 -11.68
C ASP A 146 -11.23 -2.07 -11.15
N GLY A 147 -11.66 -2.89 -10.17
CA GLY A 147 -10.83 -3.89 -9.52
C GLY A 147 -9.82 -3.32 -8.51
N VAL A 148 -9.83 -2.00 -8.25
CA VAL A 148 -9.03 -1.36 -7.21
C VAL A 148 -9.87 -1.13 -5.98
N SER A 149 -9.46 -1.70 -4.85
CA SER A 149 -10.08 -1.43 -3.56
C SER A 149 -9.82 0.01 -3.11
N ARG A 150 -10.89 0.76 -2.88
CA ARG A 150 -10.85 2.14 -2.38
C ARG A 150 -11.36 2.18 -0.95
N HIS A 151 -10.68 2.91 -0.09
CA HIS A 151 -10.98 3.09 1.32
C HIS A 151 -10.62 4.51 1.75
N PHE A 152 -11.05 4.90 2.93
CA PHE A 152 -10.56 6.13 3.56
C PHE A 152 -9.13 5.92 4.05
N ASP A 153 -8.31 6.96 3.96
CA ASP A 153 -6.91 6.95 4.36
C ASP A 153 -6.73 7.25 5.86
N GLY A 154 -7.73 7.88 6.46
CA GLY A 154 -7.74 8.22 7.87
C GLY A 154 -9.09 8.75 8.32
N MET A 155 -9.14 9.10 9.60
CA MET A 155 -10.31 9.63 10.29
C MET A 155 -9.98 11.03 10.81
N TRP A 156 -10.98 11.91 10.82
CA TRP A 156 -10.89 13.25 11.39
C TRP A 156 -11.81 13.35 12.60
N GLY A 157 -11.26 13.46 13.78
CA GLY A 157 -12.03 13.77 14.99
C GLY A 157 -12.23 15.28 15.08
N SER A 158 -13.42 15.77 14.73
CA SER A 158 -13.73 17.19 14.72
C SER A 158 -14.29 17.65 16.06
N SER A 159 -13.66 18.63 16.68
CA SER A 159 -14.18 19.25 17.90
C SER A 159 -15.56 19.90 17.67
N LEU A 160 -15.76 20.51 16.51
CA LEU A 160 -17.04 21.09 16.13
C LEU A 160 -18.16 20.06 16.10
N THR A 161 -17.94 18.93 15.43
CA THR A 161 -18.95 17.85 15.34
C THR A 161 -19.25 17.25 16.71
N ASP A 162 -18.22 17.01 17.53
CA ASP A 162 -18.36 16.45 18.87
C ASP A 162 -19.06 17.42 19.82
N SER A 163 -18.69 18.69 19.82
CA SER A 163 -19.32 19.75 20.62
C SER A 163 -20.79 19.96 20.22
N SER A 164 -21.06 20.02 18.91
CA SER A 164 -22.42 20.18 18.39
C SER A 164 -23.32 19.00 18.77
N ALA A 165 -22.82 17.77 18.70
CA ALA A 165 -23.54 16.57 19.10
C ALA A 165 -23.88 16.55 20.59
N LYS A 166 -23.11 17.25 21.42
CA LYS A 166 -23.34 17.43 22.86
C LYS A 166 -24.14 18.72 23.19
N GLY A 167 -24.57 19.47 22.19
CA GLY A 167 -25.27 20.73 22.34
C GLY A 167 -24.41 21.83 22.97
N LYS A 168 -23.11 21.78 22.78
CA LYS A 168 -22.13 22.73 23.32
C LYS A 168 -21.46 23.56 22.21
N PRO A 169 -21.00 24.79 22.48
CA PRO A 169 -20.22 25.54 21.52
C PRO A 169 -18.82 24.91 21.30
N ASP A 170 -18.23 25.12 20.11
CA ASP A 170 -16.90 24.69 19.78
C ASP A 170 -15.83 25.67 20.32
N ILE A 171 -15.63 25.64 21.63
CA ILE A 171 -14.68 26.51 22.37
C ILE A 171 -13.80 25.70 23.34
N GLU A 172 -13.49 24.45 23.00
CA GLU A 172 -12.71 23.55 23.88
C GLU A 172 -13.33 23.35 25.29
N ALA A 173 -14.65 23.46 25.39
CA ALA A 173 -15.41 23.32 26.65
C ALA A 173 -15.93 21.88 26.87
N VAL A 174 -15.43 20.91 26.10
CA VAL A 174 -15.81 19.49 26.19
C VAL A 174 -14.61 18.68 26.62
N ASP A 175 -14.73 18.02 27.79
CA ASP A 175 -13.76 17.08 28.32
C ASP A 175 -13.91 15.71 27.64
#